data_4dcd3cb6dfb1391bc8842b605e0aba16
#
_entry.id   4dcd3cb6dfb1391bc8842b605e0aba16
#
_cell.length_a   1.000
_cell.length_b   1.000
_cell.length_c   1.000
_cell.angle_alpha   90.00
_cell.angle_beta   90.00
_cell.angle_gamma   90.00
#
_symmetry.space_group_name_H-M   'P 1'
#
loop_
_entity.id
_entity.type
_entity.pdbx_description
1 polymer ?
#
loop_
_entity_poly.entity_id
_entity_poly.type
_entity_poly.pdbx_seq_one_letter_code
_entity_poly.pdbx_strand_id
1 'polypeptide(L)'
;MVETEAQVDELAAELQRVLSKLFSVLRRGDANRGTAGDLTLAQLSILLTLLEKGPIRMTDLAAHERVRTPTTTVAIRRLEKLGLVKRSRDPSDLRAVLVEVTPRGLVQHREALAARRAALAAMLGKLTDDDVETLSKALGPMERLADQEPGHEEA
;
A
#
# COMPACT_ATOMS: atom_id res chain seq x y z
N MET A 1 -16.27 -4.21 -31.46
CA MET A 1 -15.21 -4.87 -30.68
C MET A 1 -13.91 -4.08 -30.74
N VAL A 2 -13.37 -3.76 -31.91
CA VAL A 2 -12.11 -3.00 -32.05
C VAL A 2 -12.16 -1.59 -31.44
N GLU A 3 -13.27 -0.87 -31.59
CA GLU A 3 -13.47 0.46 -30.95
C GLU A 3 -13.51 0.38 -29.42
N THR A 4 -14.04 -0.71 -28.86
CA THR A 4 -14.11 -0.90 -27.39
C THR A 4 -12.73 -1.21 -26.80
N GLU A 5 -11.89 -1.98 -27.50
CA GLU A 5 -10.52 -2.28 -27.07
C GLU A 5 -9.63 -1.02 -27.09
N ALA A 6 -9.73 -0.22 -28.14
CA ALA A 6 -9.00 1.04 -28.23
C ALA A 6 -9.42 2.04 -27.12
N GLN A 7 -10.71 2.11 -26.79
CA GLN A 7 -11.22 2.97 -25.71
C GLN A 7 -10.73 2.50 -24.33
N VAL A 8 -10.67 1.18 -24.11
CA VAL A 8 -10.16 0.61 -22.85
C VAL A 8 -8.67 0.87 -22.71
N ASP A 9 -7.88 0.74 -23.78
CA ASP A 9 -6.45 1.00 -23.76
C ASP A 9 -6.14 2.49 -23.49
N GLU A 10 -6.88 3.41 -24.12
CA GLU A 10 -6.78 4.85 -23.87
C GLU A 10 -7.10 5.19 -22.41
N LEU A 11 -8.21 4.65 -21.88
CA LEU A 11 -8.60 4.83 -20.48
C LEU A 11 -7.54 4.27 -19.52
N ALA A 12 -6.95 3.12 -19.83
CA ALA A 12 -5.88 2.51 -19.02
C ALA A 12 -4.65 3.42 -18.95
N ALA A 13 -4.23 3.99 -20.10
CA ALA A 13 -3.11 4.92 -20.15
C ALA A 13 -3.38 6.21 -19.36
N GLU A 14 -4.59 6.78 -19.46
CA GLU A 14 -4.98 7.96 -18.72
C GLU A 14 -5.07 7.68 -17.21
N LEU A 15 -5.68 6.57 -16.82
CA LEU A 15 -5.79 6.15 -15.42
C LEU A 15 -4.40 5.94 -14.80
N GLN A 16 -3.51 5.25 -15.50
CA GLN A 16 -2.11 5.07 -15.07
C GLN A 16 -1.42 6.42 -14.83
N ARG A 17 -1.56 7.36 -15.75
CA ARG A 17 -0.98 8.71 -15.64
C ARG A 17 -1.53 9.46 -14.42
N VAL A 18 -2.85 9.46 -14.24
CA VAL A 18 -3.52 10.15 -13.12
C VAL A 18 -3.15 9.53 -11.78
N LEU A 19 -3.17 8.20 -11.67
CA LEU A 19 -2.76 7.49 -10.45
C LEU A 19 -1.30 7.78 -10.10
N SER A 20 -0.39 7.73 -11.07
CA SER A 20 1.02 8.06 -10.85
C SER A 20 1.22 9.48 -10.33
N LYS A 21 0.48 10.44 -10.87
CA LYS A 21 0.50 11.83 -10.41
C LYS A 21 -0.06 11.96 -8.98
N LEU A 22 -1.18 11.32 -8.70
CA LEU A 22 -1.81 11.34 -7.37
C LEU A 22 -0.89 10.73 -6.30
N PHE A 23 -0.31 9.56 -6.55
CA PHE A 23 0.67 8.95 -5.66
C PHE A 23 1.90 9.84 -5.43
N SER A 24 2.39 10.51 -6.46
CA SER A 24 3.51 11.44 -6.34
C SER A 24 3.18 12.64 -5.43
N VAL A 25 1.96 13.18 -5.53
CA VAL A 25 1.50 14.29 -4.68
C VAL A 25 1.37 13.84 -3.22
N LEU A 26 0.74 12.70 -2.97
CA LEU A 26 0.57 12.14 -1.62
C LEU A 26 1.94 11.86 -0.97
N ARG A 27 2.88 11.26 -1.71
CA ARG A 27 4.24 11.00 -1.23
C ARG A 27 5.00 12.26 -0.86
N ARG A 28 4.86 13.35 -1.62
CA ARG A 28 5.49 14.64 -1.28
C ARG A 28 4.88 15.26 -0.03
N GLY A 29 3.59 15.10 0.17
CA GLY A 29 2.91 15.51 1.39
C GLY A 29 3.43 14.78 2.64
N ASP A 30 3.78 13.50 2.51
CA ASP A 30 4.37 12.69 3.57
C ASP A 30 5.79 13.15 3.93
N ALA A 31 6.64 13.45 2.94
CA ALA A 31 8.03 13.89 3.14
C ALA A 31 8.13 15.22 3.90
N ASN A 32 7.14 16.11 3.78
CA ASN A 32 7.13 17.41 4.45
C ASN A 32 6.67 17.37 5.92
N ARG A 33 6.19 16.23 6.42
CA ARG A 33 5.59 16.14 7.76
C ARG A 33 6.50 15.60 8.86
N GLY A 34 7.68 15.09 8.53
CA GLY A 34 8.82 14.88 9.44
C GLY A 34 8.67 13.92 10.62
N THR A 35 7.56 13.19 10.79
CA THR A 35 7.38 12.28 11.93
C THR A 35 6.73 10.93 11.60
N ALA A 36 5.52 10.91 11.06
CA ALA A 36 4.83 9.66 10.69
C ALA A 36 4.95 9.37 9.17
N GLY A 37 5.43 10.33 8.39
CA GLY A 37 5.42 10.34 6.95
C GLY A 37 6.60 9.65 6.26
N ASP A 38 7.58 9.15 7.01
CA ASP A 38 8.78 8.53 6.43
C ASP A 38 8.56 7.09 5.95
N LEU A 39 7.37 6.52 6.16
CA LEU A 39 7.04 5.18 5.68
C LEU A 39 6.59 5.23 4.22
N THR A 40 7.24 4.43 3.38
CA THR A 40 6.80 4.23 2.00
C THR A 40 5.46 3.48 1.96
N LEU A 41 4.74 3.58 0.85
CA LEU A 41 3.51 2.79 0.63
C LEU A 41 3.77 1.29 0.81
N ALA A 42 4.91 0.78 0.32
CA ALA A 42 5.30 -0.61 0.50
C ALA A 42 5.50 -0.98 1.98
N GLN A 43 6.09 -0.10 2.77
CA GLN A 43 6.24 -0.33 4.22
C GLN A 43 4.91 -0.29 4.96
N LEU A 44 4.00 0.58 4.56
CA LEU A 44 2.64 0.60 5.12
C LEU A 44 1.84 -0.64 4.72
N SER A 45 1.96 -1.12 3.49
CA SER A 45 1.35 -2.38 3.05
C SER A 45 1.83 -3.55 3.91
N ILE A 46 3.14 -3.66 4.14
CA ILE A 46 3.73 -4.67 5.02
C ILE A 46 3.15 -4.58 6.44
N LEU A 47 3.08 -3.38 7.02
CA LEU A 47 2.49 -3.20 8.35
C LEU A 47 1.02 -3.61 8.38
N LEU A 48 0.24 -3.27 7.36
CA LEU A 48 -1.15 -3.68 7.25
C LEU A 48 -1.28 -5.21 7.21
N THR A 49 -0.50 -5.88 6.37
CA THR A 49 -0.47 -7.34 6.28
C THR A 49 -0.13 -7.99 7.63
N LEU A 50 0.86 -7.45 8.36
CA LEU A 50 1.23 -7.93 9.67
C LEU A 50 0.13 -7.69 10.73
N LEU A 51 -0.63 -6.61 10.61
CA LEU A 51 -1.78 -6.33 11.49
C LEU A 51 -2.95 -7.28 11.23
N GLU A 52 -3.20 -7.62 9.98
CA GLU A 52 -4.29 -8.50 9.57
C GLU A 52 -4.01 -9.98 9.86
N LYS A 53 -2.78 -10.42 9.58
CA LYS A 53 -2.40 -11.83 9.67
C LYS A 53 -1.73 -12.22 11.00
N GLY A 54 -1.29 -11.23 11.78
CA GLY A 54 -0.46 -11.46 12.97
C GLY A 54 0.97 -11.89 12.61
N PRO A 55 1.66 -12.60 13.52
CA PRO A 55 3.00 -13.10 13.22
C PRO A 55 3.00 -14.00 12.00
N ILE A 56 3.83 -13.69 11.00
CA ILE A 56 3.91 -14.40 9.72
C ILE A 56 5.37 -14.68 9.38
N ARG A 57 5.64 -15.80 8.72
CA ARG A 57 6.98 -16.12 8.24
C ARG A 57 7.43 -15.11 7.19
N MET A 58 8.72 -14.79 7.19
CA MET A 58 9.32 -13.86 6.22
C MET A 58 9.05 -14.27 4.77
N THR A 59 9.09 -15.57 4.48
CA THR A 59 8.83 -16.13 3.15
C THR A 59 7.38 -15.95 2.74
N ASP A 60 6.43 -16.16 3.67
CA ASP A 60 5.00 -16.03 3.43
C ASP A 60 4.61 -14.55 3.26
N LEU A 61 5.25 -13.67 4.03
CA LEU A 61 5.11 -12.23 3.87
C LEU A 61 5.57 -11.76 2.48
N ALA A 62 6.73 -12.22 2.02
CA ALA A 62 7.25 -11.90 0.69
C ALA A 62 6.31 -12.38 -0.42
N ALA A 63 5.78 -13.59 -0.28
CA ALA A 63 4.79 -14.14 -1.22
C ALA A 63 3.50 -13.32 -1.24
N HIS A 64 3.00 -12.91 -0.06
CA HIS A 64 1.79 -12.09 0.07
C HIS A 64 1.96 -10.70 -0.56
N GLU A 65 3.08 -10.05 -0.32
CA GLU A 65 3.42 -8.75 -0.91
C GLU A 65 3.82 -8.84 -2.39
N ARG A 66 3.88 -10.05 -2.96
CA ARG A 66 4.31 -10.30 -4.36
C ARG A 66 5.67 -9.70 -4.70
N VAL A 67 6.55 -9.63 -3.73
CA VAL A 67 7.93 -9.11 -3.86
C VAL A 67 8.94 -10.21 -3.56
N ARG A 68 10.13 -10.07 -4.12
CA ARG A 68 11.21 -11.01 -3.83
C ARG A 68 11.64 -10.93 -2.36
N THR A 69 11.92 -12.06 -1.75
CA THR A 69 12.36 -12.16 -0.34
C THR A 69 13.49 -11.19 0.03
N PRO A 70 14.54 -10.95 -0.79
CA PRO A 70 15.56 -9.94 -0.47
C PRO A 70 15.02 -8.54 -0.31
N THR A 71 14.08 -8.12 -1.16
CA THR A 71 13.43 -6.80 -1.08
C THR A 71 12.60 -6.67 0.18
N THR A 72 11.82 -7.68 0.51
CA THR A 72 11.04 -7.75 1.77
C THR A 72 11.98 -7.70 2.98
N THR A 73 13.09 -8.43 2.95
CA THR A 73 14.10 -8.42 4.03
C THR A 73 14.66 -7.02 4.28
N VAL A 74 14.96 -6.25 3.23
CA VAL A 74 15.44 -4.87 3.36
C VAL A 74 14.38 -3.97 3.99
N ALA A 75 13.12 -4.07 3.54
CA ALA A 75 12.01 -3.30 4.10
C ALA A 75 11.79 -3.63 5.58
N ILE A 76 11.79 -4.91 5.94
CA ILE A 76 11.63 -5.37 7.33
C ILE A 76 12.78 -4.89 8.22
N ARG A 77 14.04 -4.96 7.77
CA ARG A 77 15.18 -4.43 8.51
C ARG A 77 15.01 -2.94 8.82
N ARG A 78 14.51 -2.16 7.88
CA ARG A 78 14.24 -0.74 8.10
C ARG A 78 13.13 -0.53 9.11
N LEU A 79 12.02 -1.25 9.00
CA LEU A 79 10.92 -1.19 9.95
C LEU A 79 11.35 -1.63 11.36
N GLU A 80 12.20 -2.66 11.46
CA GLU A 80 12.76 -3.13 12.72
C GLU A 80 13.69 -2.07 13.35
N LYS A 81 14.52 -1.42 12.55
CA LYS A 81 15.39 -0.31 13.02
C LYS A 81 14.57 0.86 13.56
N LEU A 82 13.39 1.10 13.01
CA LEU A 82 12.43 2.11 13.47
C LEU A 82 11.63 1.63 14.70
N GLY A 83 11.77 0.37 15.11
CA GLY A 83 11.03 -0.21 16.23
C GLY A 83 9.56 -0.53 15.93
N LEU A 84 9.18 -0.61 14.66
CA LEU A 84 7.80 -0.79 14.21
C LEU A 84 7.42 -2.25 14.03
N VAL A 85 8.40 -3.11 13.78
CA VAL A 85 8.27 -4.57 13.72
C VAL A 85 9.36 -5.22 14.54
N LYS A 86 9.17 -6.47 14.91
CA LYS A 86 10.20 -7.32 15.52
C LYS A 86 10.26 -8.66 14.80
N ARG A 87 11.42 -9.28 14.84
CA ARG A 87 11.66 -10.63 14.33
C ARG A 87 11.88 -11.58 15.49
N SER A 88 11.36 -12.79 15.35
CA SER A 88 11.60 -13.89 16.27
C SER A 88 11.80 -15.19 15.49
N ARG A 89 12.31 -16.22 16.16
CA ARG A 89 12.35 -17.56 15.55
C ARG A 89 10.97 -18.21 15.67
N ASP A 90 10.59 -18.95 14.63
CA ASP A 90 9.37 -19.76 14.67
C ASP A 90 9.59 -20.91 15.69
N PRO A 91 8.72 -21.04 16.73
CA PRO A 91 8.84 -22.12 17.70
C PRO A 91 8.69 -23.51 17.08
N SER A 92 7.99 -23.63 15.96
CA SER A 92 7.76 -24.90 15.24
C SER A 92 8.85 -25.25 14.24
N ASP A 93 9.62 -24.23 13.79
CA ASP A 93 10.73 -24.40 12.85
C ASP A 93 11.81 -23.34 13.12
N LEU A 94 12.82 -23.70 13.87
CA LEU A 94 13.91 -22.77 14.27
C LEU A 94 14.71 -22.18 13.09
N ARG A 95 14.54 -22.69 11.87
CA ARG A 95 15.13 -22.15 10.64
C ARG A 95 14.30 -20.99 10.08
N ALA A 96 13.01 -20.91 10.42
CA ALA A 96 12.11 -19.89 9.97
C ALA A 96 12.15 -18.65 10.90
N VAL A 97 12.00 -17.48 10.29
CA VAL A 97 11.89 -16.19 10.99
C VAL A 97 10.46 -15.69 10.88
N LEU A 98 9.85 -15.43 12.03
CA LEU A 98 8.58 -14.75 12.14
C LEU A 98 8.79 -13.24 12.23
N VAL A 99 7.88 -12.51 11.65
CA VAL A 99 7.79 -11.04 11.73
C VAL A 99 6.44 -10.66 12.29
N GLU A 100 6.42 -9.75 13.24
CA GLU A 100 5.20 -9.20 13.80
C GLU A 100 5.31 -7.69 14.04
N VAL A 101 4.18 -6.99 14.05
CA VAL A 101 4.12 -5.57 14.36
C VAL A 101 4.28 -5.35 15.87
N THR A 102 5.00 -4.30 16.25
CA THR A 102 5.11 -3.87 17.64
C THR A 102 3.94 -2.93 18.03
N PRO A 103 3.68 -2.69 19.33
CA PRO A 103 2.72 -1.67 19.77
C PRO A 103 3.02 -0.30 19.17
N ARG A 104 4.30 0.06 19.06
CA ARG A 104 4.76 1.29 18.41
C ARG A 104 4.42 1.29 16.91
N GLY A 105 4.61 0.15 16.23
CA GLY A 105 4.25 -0.02 14.82
C GLY A 105 2.75 0.18 14.58
N LEU A 106 1.91 -0.32 15.47
CA LEU A 106 0.45 -0.13 15.41
C LEU A 106 0.07 1.35 15.50
N VAL A 107 0.64 2.07 16.46
CA VAL A 107 0.38 3.52 16.63
C VAL A 107 0.84 4.28 15.40
N GLN A 108 2.07 4.03 14.95
CA GLN A 108 2.66 4.69 13.78
C GLN A 108 1.83 4.46 12.50
N HIS A 109 1.33 3.24 12.30
CA HIS A 109 0.47 2.92 11.16
C HIS A 109 -0.84 3.71 11.21
N ARG A 110 -1.49 3.78 12.38
CA ARG A 110 -2.72 4.55 12.56
C ARG A 110 -2.52 6.04 12.29
N GLU A 111 -1.44 6.61 12.80
CA GLU A 111 -1.09 8.02 12.58
C GLU A 111 -0.81 8.31 11.12
N ALA A 112 -0.08 7.43 10.43
CA ALA A 112 0.21 7.56 9.01
C ALA A 112 -1.07 7.50 8.16
N LEU A 113 -1.99 6.58 8.46
CA LEU A 113 -3.29 6.50 7.78
C LEU A 113 -4.14 7.75 8.03
N ALA A 114 -4.20 8.23 9.27
CA ALA A 114 -4.95 9.44 9.62
C ALA A 114 -4.40 10.68 8.89
N ALA A 115 -3.09 10.81 8.81
CA ALA A 115 -2.43 11.91 8.09
C ALA A 115 -2.71 11.87 6.58
N ARG A 116 -2.70 10.68 5.97
CA ARG A 116 -3.03 10.51 4.55
C ARG A 116 -4.50 10.79 4.26
N ARG A 117 -5.38 10.31 5.12
CA ARG A 117 -6.82 10.61 5.02
C ARG A 117 -7.06 12.11 5.09
N ALA A 118 -6.43 12.83 6.02
CA ALA A 118 -6.54 14.28 6.15
C ALA A 118 -6.03 15.00 4.90
N ALA A 119 -4.91 14.54 4.32
CA ALA A 119 -4.37 15.11 3.09
C ALA A 119 -5.33 14.92 1.90
N LEU A 120 -5.88 13.72 1.73
CA LEU A 120 -6.88 13.44 0.71
C LEU A 120 -8.15 14.28 0.90
N ALA A 121 -8.65 14.39 2.14
CA ALA A 121 -9.81 15.21 2.44
C ALA A 121 -9.60 16.68 2.08
N ALA A 122 -8.41 17.22 2.38
CA ALA A 122 -8.05 18.60 2.01
C ALA A 122 -7.94 18.79 0.48
N MET A 123 -7.53 17.77 -0.25
CA MET A 123 -7.50 17.80 -1.73
C MET A 123 -8.90 17.71 -2.32
N LEU A 124 -9.74 16.80 -1.82
CA LEU A 124 -11.13 16.65 -2.23
C LEU A 124 -11.95 17.92 -1.97
N GLY A 125 -11.70 18.61 -0.85
CA GLY A 125 -12.36 19.87 -0.52
C GLY A 125 -12.05 21.05 -1.45
N LYS A 126 -11.11 20.88 -2.40
CA LYS A 126 -10.81 21.87 -3.47
C LYS A 126 -11.52 21.58 -4.78
N LEU A 127 -12.21 20.46 -4.88
CA LEU A 127 -12.99 20.06 -6.03
C LEU A 127 -14.40 20.62 -5.94
N THR A 128 -15.13 20.61 -7.06
CA THR A 128 -16.55 20.91 -7.07
C THR A 128 -17.35 19.76 -6.45
N ASP A 129 -18.57 20.05 -5.99
CA ASP A 129 -19.46 19.01 -5.44
C ASP A 129 -19.77 17.92 -6.48
N ASP A 130 -19.89 18.28 -7.75
CA ASP A 130 -20.12 17.36 -8.87
C ASP A 130 -18.91 16.43 -9.11
N ASP A 131 -17.69 16.96 -9.01
CA ASP A 131 -16.46 16.15 -9.07
C ASP A 131 -16.39 15.14 -7.92
N VAL A 132 -16.71 15.58 -6.69
CA VAL A 132 -16.70 14.73 -5.49
C VAL A 132 -17.76 13.63 -5.64
N GLU A 133 -18.95 13.94 -6.14
CA GLU A 133 -20.00 12.95 -6.40
C GLU A 133 -19.57 11.94 -7.46
N THR A 134 -18.94 12.41 -8.54
CA THR A 134 -18.42 11.56 -9.62
C THR A 134 -17.34 10.61 -9.12
N LEU A 135 -16.39 11.11 -8.32
CA LEU A 135 -15.36 10.29 -7.70
C LEU A 135 -15.96 9.26 -6.73
N SER A 136 -16.96 9.65 -5.95
CA SER A 136 -17.66 8.73 -5.05
C SER A 136 -18.31 7.57 -5.82
N LYS A 137 -18.95 7.83 -6.95
CA LYS A 137 -19.53 6.80 -7.83
C LYS A 137 -18.45 5.90 -8.46
N ALA A 138 -17.26 6.44 -8.71
CA ALA A 138 -16.15 5.68 -9.29
C ALA A 138 -15.47 4.71 -8.31
N LEU A 139 -15.64 4.89 -6.98
CA LEU A 139 -14.98 4.04 -5.99
C LEU A 139 -15.31 2.55 -6.16
N GLY A 140 -16.60 2.21 -6.35
CA GLY A 140 -17.00 0.82 -6.54
C GLY A 140 -16.36 0.13 -7.78
N PRO A 141 -16.38 0.76 -8.97
CA PRO A 141 -15.61 0.26 -10.12
C PRO A 141 -14.09 0.15 -9.86
N MET A 142 -13.50 1.10 -9.15
CA MET A 142 -12.07 1.08 -8.83
C MET A 142 -11.72 -0.04 -7.84
N GLU A 143 -12.57 -0.31 -6.84
CA GLU A 143 -12.41 -1.47 -5.94
C GLU A 143 -12.42 -2.77 -6.73
N ARG A 144 -13.42 -2.97 -7.60
CA ARG A 144 -13.48 -4.15 -8.46
C ARG A 144 -12.28 -4.30 -9.39
N LEU A 145 -11.72 -3.18 -9.86
CA LEU A 145 -10.47 -3.19 -10.64
C LEU A 145 -9.27 -3.62 -9.80
N ALA A 146 -9.19 -3.15 -8.56
CA ALA A 146 -8.12 -3.49 -7.63
C ALA A 146 -8.15 -4.95 -7.17
N ASP A 147 -9.35 -5.54 -7.10
CA ASP A 147 -9.57 -6.95 -6.72
C ASP A 147 -9.24 -7.93 -7.87
N GLN A 148 -9.11 -7.44 -9.10
CA GLN A 148 -8.69 -8.28 -10.22
C GLN A 148 -7.21 -8.67 -10.05
N GLU A 149 -6.95 -9.97 -10.09
CA GLU A 149 -5.56 -10.42 -10.22
C GLU A 149 -5.03 -10.01 -11.59
N PRO A 150 -3.87 -9.32 -11.68
CA PRO A 150 -3.24 -9.11 -12.97
C PRO A 150 -2.97 -10.49 -13.57
N GLY A 151 -3.59 -10.77 -14.72
CA GLY A 151 -3.49 -12.06 -15.38
C GLY A 151 -2.04 -12.49 -15.52
N HIS A 152 -1.72 -13.71 -15.08
CA HIS A 152 -0.54 -14.39 -15.57
C HIS A 152 -0.80 -14.68 -17.06
N GLU A 153 -0.26 -13.86 -17.93
CA GLU A 153 0.01 -14.36 -19.28
C GLU A 153 1.01 -15.50 -19.12
N GLU A 154 0.50 -16.71 -19.26
CA GLU A 154 1.33 -17.89 -19.47
C GLU A 154 2.14 -17.66 -20.76
N ALA A 155 3.43 -17.43 -20.59
CA ALA A 155 4.40 -17.45 -21.68
C ALA A 155 5.10 -18.80 -21.70
#